data_e6d21fdb6ee0d0a6c7d2e9ece85a4cd9
#
_entry.id   e6d21fdb6ee0d0a6c7d2e9ece85a4cd9
#
_cell.length_a   1.000
_cell.length_b   1.000
_cell.length_c   1.000
_cell.angle_alpha   90.00
_cell.angle_beta   90.00
_cell.angle_gamma   90.00
#
_symmetry.space_group_name_H-M   'P 1'
#
loop_
_entity.id
_entity.type
_entity.pdbx_description
1 polymer ?
#
loop_
_entity_poly.entity_id
_entity_poly.type
_entity_poly.pdbx_seq_one_letter_code
_entity_poly.pdbx_strand_id
1 'polypeptide(L)'
;MSSAPKPTELRIGSPKAFDGSYEKAIPWLNSVMFYLAVNEEVYNTDAKKIAFALSYMTEGPALTWATTFRHNALVGSTIAMGTFTVFIANFKTAFEHHDVKSNAIAWLSTK
;
A
#
# COMPACT_ATOMS: atom_id res chain seq x y z
N MET A 1 19.37 -3.60 -32.77
CA MET A 1 18.99 -2.76 -31.81
C MET A 1 19.61 -3.13 -30.53
N SER A 2 19.99 -2.30 -29.80
CA SER A 2 20.61 -2.70 -28.65
C SER A 2 20.41 -1.72 -27.60
N SER A 3 19.31 -1.64 -27.14
CA SER A 3 19.07 -0.86 -25.97
C SER A 3 19.57 -1.60 -24.77
N ALA A 4 19.78 -0.90 -23.71
CA ALA A 4 20.11 -1.50 -22.45
C ALA A 4 18.97 -2.41 -22.03
N PRO A 5 19.27 -3.53 -21.37
CA PRO A 5 18.20 -4.41 -20.90
C PRO A 5 17.35 -3.69 -19.86
N LYS A 6 16.08 -4.00 -19.88
CA LYS A 6 15.18 -3.48 -18.86
C LYS A 6 15.48 -4.15 -17.54
N PRO A 7 15.27 -3.45 -16.41
CA PRO A 7 15.38 -4.09 -15.12
C PRO A 7 14.45 -5.28 -15.04
N THR A 8 14.92 -6.38 -14.48
CA THR A 8 14.12 -7.58 -14.33
C THR A 8 13.56 -7.62 -12.94
N GLU A 9 12.27 -7.81 -12.85
CA GLU A 9 11.60 -7.89 -11.56
C GLU A 9 11.86 -9.24 -10.92
N LEU A 10 12.31 -9.19 -9.66
CA LEU A 10 12.50 -10.39 -8.86
C LEU A 10 11.21 -10.68 -8.13
N ARG A 11 10.69 -11.88 -8.30
CA ARG A 11 9.40 -12.22 -7.69
C ARG A 11 9.58 -13.00 -6.40
N ILE A 12 10.49 -12.51 -5.57
CA ILE A 12 10.79 -13.10 -4.28
C ILE A 12 9.99 -12.35 -3.23
N GLY A 13 9.20 -13.08 -2.44
CA GLY A 13 8.44 -12.47 -1.38
C GLY A 13 7.30 -11.59 -1.85
N SER A 14 6.68 -11.95 -2.99
CA SER A 14 5.53 -11.20 -3.48
C SER A 14 4.44 -11.14 -2.42
N PRO A 15 3.82 -9.98 -2.21
CA PRO A 15 2.74 -9.90 -1.23
C PRO A 15 1.51 -10.66 -1.72
N LYS A 16 0.65 -11.00 -0.78
CA LYS A 16 -0.60 -11.66 -1.11
C LYS A 16 -1.69 -10.61 -1.23
N ALA A 17 -2.84 -11.02 -1.77
CA ALA A 17 -3.98 -10.13 -1.83
C ALA A 17 -4.38 -9.70 -0.42
N PHE A 18 -4.75 -8.43 -0.29
CA PHE A 18 -5.11 -7.84 1.00
C PHE A 18 -6.61 -7.57 1.01
N ASP A 19 -7.26 -7.94 2.10
CA ASP A 19 -8.72 -7.79 2.22
C ASP A 19 -9.13 -6.67 3.17
N GLY A 20 -8.18 -6.03 3.84
CA GLY A 20 -8.49 -4.93 4.75
C GLY A 20 -8.53 -5.32 6.21
N SER A 21 -8.21 -6.56 6.57
CA SER A 21 -8.25 -6.95 7.98
C SER A 21 -7.10 -6.31 8.76
N TYR A 22 -7.41 -5.89 9.99
CA TYR A 22 -6.44 -5.18 10.82
C TYR A 22 -5.21 -6.00 11.11
N GLU A 23 -5.42 -7.28 11.43
CA GLU A 23 -4.30 -8.11 11.84
C GLU A 23 -3.30 -8.31 10.72
N LYS A 24 -3.75 -8.21 9.48
CA LYS A 24 -2.90 -8.46 8.33
C LYS A 24 -2.32 -7.20 7.73
N ALA A 25 -2.81 -6.03 8.15
CA ALA A 25 -2.47 -4.77 7.48
C ALA A 25 -0.97 -4.48 7.53
N ILE A 26 -0.37 -4.48 8.72
CA ILE A 26 1.04 -4.13 8.85
C ILE A 26 1.94 -5.22 8.26
N PRO A 27 1.72 -6.51 8.53
CA PRO A 27 2.54 -7.53 7.86
C PRO A 27 2.44 -7.44 6.34
N TRP A 28 1.23 -7.18 5.80
CA TRP A 28 1.07 -7.05 4.36
C TRP A 28 1.85 -5.83 3.83
N LEU A 29 1.72 -4.69 4.52
CA LEU A 29 2.40 -3.48 4.10
C LEU A 29 3.92 -3.69 4.12
N ASN A 30 4.43 -4.38 5.14
CA ASN A 30 5.85 -4.68 5.20
C ASN A 30 6.28 -5.53 4.01
N SER A 31 5.46 -6.50 3.62
CA SER A 31 5.75 -7.31 2.43
C SER A 31 5.78 -6.47 1.17
N VAL A 32 4.85 -5.52 1.05
CA VAL A 32 4.83 -4.62 -0.09
C VAL A 32 6.10 -3.79 -0.13
N MET A 33 6.46 -3.20 1.01
CA MET A 33 7.63 -2.33 1.05
C MET A 33 8.91 -3.10 0.77
N PHE A 34 9.01 -4.32 1.29
CA PHE A 34 10.19 -5.14 1.04
C PHE A 34 10.30 -5.49 -0.44
N TYR A 35 9.19 -5.91 -1.03
CA TYR A 35 9.18 -6.26 -2.45
C TYR A 35 9.59 -5.06 -3.31
N LEU A 36 9.06 -3.88 -2.99
CA LEU A 36 9.37 -2.68 -3.74
C LEU A 36 10.83 -2.27 -3.58
N ALA A 37 11.38 -2.48 -2.38
CA ALA A 37 12.79 -2.16 -2.15
C ALA A 37 13.71 -3.07 -2.95
N VAL A 38 13.38 -4.36 -2.98
CA VAL A 38 14.18 -5.32 -3.75
C VAL A 38 14.10 -5.02 -5.24
N ASN A 39 12.95 -4.50 -5.69
CA ASN A 39 12.73 -4.22 -7.11
C ASN A 39 12.73 -2.73 -7.38
N GLU A 40 13.59 -1.98 -6.71
CA GLU A 40 13.58 -0.53 -6.80
C GLU A 40 13.79 -0.03 -8.21
N GLU A 41 14.56 -0.74 -9.02
CA GLU A 41 14.80 -0.30 -10.39
C GLU A 41 13.55 -0.42 -11.27
N VAL A 42 12.64 -1.33 -10.91
CA VAL A 42 11.39 -1.47 -11.62
C VAL A 42 10.36 -0.47 -11.11
N TYR A 43 10.25 -0.35 -9.79
CA TYR A 43 9.28 0.53 -9.14
C TYR A 43 9.98 1.77 -8.61
N ASN A 44 10.42 2.62 -9.52
CA ASN A 44 11.31 3.73 -9.17
C ASN A 44 10.62 5.07 -9.06
N THR A 45 9.29 5.10 -9.06
CA THR A 45 8.54 6.34 -8.84
C THR A 45 7.44 6.08 -7.82
N ASP A 46 6.97 7.16 -7.20
CA ASP A 46 5.88 7.04 -6.24
C ASP A 46 4.65 6.43 -6.90
N ALA A 47 4.33 6.86 -8.11
CA ALA A 47 3.16 6.35 -8.81
C ALA A 47 3.24 4.85 -9.03
N LYS A 48 4.40 4.36 -9.42
CA LYS A 48 4.58 2.91 -9.64
C LYS A 48 4.43 2.14 -8.34
N LYS A 49 4.99 2.67 -7.26
CA LYS A 49 4.89 1.99 -5.96
C LYS A 49 3.44 1.95 -5.46
N ILE A 50 2.74 3.06 -5.59
CA ILE A 50 1.35 3.12 -5.17
C ILE A 50 0.50 2.19 -6.02
N ALA A 51 0.70 2.22 -7.34
CA ALA A 51 -0.06 1.35 -8.23
C ALA A 51 0.16 -0.12 -7.90
N PHE A 52 1.40 -0.48 -7.55
CA PHE A 52 1.70 -1.86 -7.16
C PHE A 52 0.88 -2.26 -5.93
N ALA A 53 0.90 -1.42 -4.90
CA ALA A 53 0.15 -1.72 -3.67
C ALA A 53 -1.35 -1.83 -3.96
N LEU A 54 -1.89 -0.90 -4.74
CA LEU A 54 -3.32 -0.91 -5.05
C LEU A 54 -3.72 -2.19 -5.79
N SER A 55 -2.84 -2.70 -6.61
CA SER A 55 -3.16 -3.88 -7.42
C SER A 55 -3.34 -5.14 -6.58
N TYR A 56 -2.87 -5.14 -5.33
CA TYR A 56 -3.06 -6.26 -4.42
C TYR A 56 -4.20 -6.06 -3.44
N MET A 57 -4.85 -4.90 -3.47
CA MET A 57 -5.98 -4.61 -2.59
C MET A 57 -7.26 -4.98 -3.34
N THR A 58 -7.56 -6.27 -3.35
CA THR A 58 -8.54 -6.83 -4.26
C THR A 58 -9.79 -7.39 -3.60
N GLU A 59 -9.91 -7.30 -2.28
CA GLU A 59 -11.03 -7.91 -1.58
C GLU A 59 -11.50 -7.01 -0.45
N GLY A 60 -12.77 -7.11 -0.12
CA GLY A 60 -13.35 -6.48 1.05
C GLY A 60 -13.11 -5.00 1.16
N PRO A 61 -12.96 -4.49 2.39
CA PRO A 61 -12.70 -3.06 2.58
C PRO A 61 -11.47 -2.54 1.87
N ALA A 62 -10.47 -3.39 1.66
CA ALA A 62 -9.28 -2.97 0.92
C ALA A 62 -9.63 -2.61 -0.51
N LEU A 63 -10.47 -3.42 -1.15
CA LEU A 63 -10.88 -3.13 -2.52
C LEU A 63 -11.66 -1.82 -2.59
N THR A 64 -12.56 -1.61 -1.64
CA THR A 64 -13.35 -0.37 -1.59
C THR A 64 -12.43 0.84 -1.44
N TRP A 65 -11.47 0.74 -0.54
CA TRP A 65 -10.54 1.84 -0.30
C TRP A 65 -9.69 2.11 -1.55
N ALA A 66 -9.22 1.05 -2.18
CA ALA A 66 -8.40 1.19 -3.39
C ALA A 66 -9.19 1.81 -4.54
N THR A 67 -10.45 1.41 -4.68
CA THR A 67 -11.30 1.96 -5.72
C THR A 67 -11.53 3.45 -5.50
N THR A 68 -11.80 3.84 -4.26
CA THR A 68 -11.96 5.25 -3.93
C THR A 68 -10.66 6.02 -4.18
N PHE A 69 -9.53 5.43 -3.80
CA PHE A 69 -8.25 6.09 -4.02
C PHE A 69 -8.03 6.34 -5.51
N ARG A 70 -8.26 5.32 -6.33
CA ARG A 70 -8.07 5.47 -7.78
C ARG A 70 -9.00 6.55 -8.35
N HIS A 71 -10.24 6.55 -7.91
CA HIS A 71 -11.19 7.54 -8.38
C HIS A 71 -10.71 8.95 -8.04
N ASN A 72 -10.27 9.17 -6.81
CA ASN A 72 -9.81 10.47 -6.37
C ASN A 72 -8.50 10.89 -7.03
N ALA A 73 -7.69 9.92 -7.45
CA ALA A 73 -6.41 10.23 -8.09
C ALA A 73 -6.58 10.67 -9.53
N LEU A 74 -7.70 10.34 -10.16
CA LEU A 74 -7.93 10.73 -11.54
C LEU A 74 -8.40 12.17 -11.58
N VAL A 75 -7.63 13.02 -12.28
CA VAL A 75 -7.96 14.43 -12.44
C VAL A 75 -7.98 14.69 -13.94
N GLY A 76 -9.18 14.69 -14.51
CA GLY A 76 -9.31 14.76 -15.95
C GLY A 76 -8.68 13.52 -16.58
N SER A 77 -7.69 13.73 -17.42
CA SER A 77 -6.99 12.60 -18.06
C SER A 77 -5.65 12.32 -17.42
N THR A 78 -5.35 12.94 -16.25
CA THR A 78 -4.08 12.71 -15.58
C THR A 78 -4.29 11.99 -14.26
N ILE A 79 -3.21 11.42 -13.73
CA ILE A 79 -3.23 10.72 -12.47
C ILE A 79 -2.39 11.49 -11.45
N ALA A 80 -3.00 11.81 -10.32
CA ALA A 80 -2.33 12.54 -9.25
C ALA A 80 -2.43 11.73 -7.97
N MET A 81 -1.51 10.80 -7.77
CA MET A 81 -1.55 9.90 -6.62
C MET A 81 -0.76 10.39 -5.42
N GLY A 82 0.06 11.43 -5.58
CA GLY A 82 0.88 11.92 -4.49
C GLY A 82 2.10 11.04 -4.27
N THR A 83 2.68 11.13 -3.07
CA THR A 83 3.88 10.38 -2.76
C THR A 83 3.54 9.08 -2.08
N PHE A 84 4.47 8.14 -2.18
CA PHE A 84 4.30 6.84 -1.53
C PHE A 84 4.30 7.00 -0.01
N THR A 85 5.09 7.95 0.51
CA THR A 85 5.11 8.21 1.95
C THR A 85 3.73 8.61 2.47
N VAL A 86 3.05 9.50 1.76
CA VAL A 86 1.70 9.92 2.14
C VAL A 86 0.73 8.76 1.97
N PHE A 87 0.89 7.97 0.91
CA PHE A 87 0.06 6.80 0.70
C PHE A 87 0.16 5.84 1.91
N ILE A 88 1.37 5.57 2.37
CA ILE A 88 1.57 4.69 3.53
C ILE A 88 0.88 5.26 4.76
N ALA A 89 1.01 6.57 4.99
CA ALA A 89 0.37 7.19 6.14
C ALA A 89 -1.15 7.05 6.08
N ASN A 90 -1.73 7.29 4.91
CA ASN A 90 -3.17 7.15 4.72
C ASN A 90 -3.62 5.71 4.87
N PHE A 91 -2.82 4.76 4.36
CA PHE A 91 -3.12 3.34 4.50
C PHE A 91 -3.17 2.96 5.98
N LYS A 92 -2.19 3.39 6.74
CA LYS A 92 -2.15 3.06 8.17
C LYS A 92 -3.35 3.64 8.89
N THR A 93 -3.72 4.87 8.56
CA THR A 93 -4.90 5.48 9.17
C THR A 93 -6.15 4.67 8.87
N ALA A 94 -6.26 4.13 7.65
CA ALA A 94 -7.45 3.42 7.23
C ALA A 94 -7.53 2.01 7.82
N PHE A 95 -6.39 1.32 7.94
CA PHE A 95 -6.41 -0.11 8.24
C PHE A 95 -5.67 -0.50 9.52
N GLU A 96 -4.95 0.39 10.14
CA GLU A 96 -4.24 0.06 11.36
C GLU A 96 -5.25 -0.02 12.51
N HIS A 97 -5.11 -1.04 13.34
CA HIS A 97 -5.99 -1.20 14.48
C HIS A 97 -5.63 -0.19 15.53
N HIS A 98 -6.60 0.57 15.93
CA HIS A 98 -6.33 1.54 16.95
C HIS A 98 -6.87 1.16 18.23
N ASP A 99 -7.12 0.56 18.69
CA ASP A 99 -7.66 0.47 19.93
C ASP A 99 -7.01 -0.04 20.88
N VAL A 100 -6.80 0.00 20.68
CA VAL A 100 -6.47 -0.24 21.00
C VAL A 100 -6.23 0.21 21.73
N LYS A 101 -6.15 0.30 21.60
CA LYS A 101 -6.15 0.81 21.79
C LYS A 101 -6.54 1.45 22.36
N SER A 102 -6.67 1.46 22.58
CA SER A 102 -7.16 2.02 22.72
C SER A 102 -7.37 2.02 23.38
N ASN A 103 -7.27 1.43 23.48
CA ASN A 103 -7.54 1.47 23.83
C ASN A 103 -7.30 1.46 24.68
N ALA A 104 -7.18 1.24 24.95
CA ALA A 104 -7.06 1.22 25.31
C ALA A 104 -6.74 1.70 26.22
N ILE A 105 -6.72 1.83 26.47
CA ILE A 105 -6.68 2.35 26.79
C ILE A 105 -6.87 2.85 27.53
N ALA A 106 -7.33 2.94 27.74
CA ALA A 106 -7.72 3.41 27.98
C ALA A 106 -7.91 3.40 28.77
N TRP A 107 -7.73 2.92 29.05
CA TRP A 107 -7.96 2.74 29.36
C TRP A 107 -7.41 2.93 30.21
N LEU A 108 -7.06 2.72 29.91
CA LEU A 108 -6.66 2.82 30.13
C LEU A 108 -6.31 3.42 30.71
N SER A 109 -6.41 3.57 30.91
CA SER A 109 -6.42 4.11 31.02
C SER A 109 -6.49 4.32 31.50
N THR A 110 -6.63 4.11 31.86
CA THR A 110 -6.99 4.18 31.97
C THR A 110 -6.86 4.13 32.32
N LYS A 111 -7.03 3.96 32.76
CA LYS A 111 -7.16 3.72 32.70
C LYS A 111 -6.88 3.64 32.89
#